data_b91df5bbc30af8556b7729d2666b5ca0
#
_entry.id   b91df5bbc30af8556b7729d2666b5ca0
#
_cell.length_a   1.000
_cell.length_b   1.000
_cell.length_c   1.000
_cell.angle_alpha   90.00
_cell.angle_beta   90.00
_cell.angle_gamma   90.00
#
_symmetry.space_group_name_H-M   'P 1'
#
loop_
_entity.id
_entity.type
_entity.pdbx_description
1 polymer ?
#
loop_
_entity_poly.entity_id
_entity_poly.type
_entity_poly.pdbx_seq_one_letter_code
_entity_poly.pdbx_strand_id
1 'polypeptide(L)'
;MGIAKVEDIIGETVRRDIGRMKRFAEGQLEAAARSILSTPNAHVGIVTGFFIRNAVPPSPETDGLGGMAHMAAALANLGIPVTVISDAPCSKAVWAVTTELPNGVALEITSLSAASVRSLRDRLSTGERPLTHLVAIERVSPARDGKPHREYGADMSDDTAPLHLLFDDPDWRRPWVTIGIGDGGNEIGMGVLPEEIVREDIPNGQLISAAVSADYLIVSSVSNWGGWGLVSAMAMVAPKEAAARLLADFTPDRDRAYLTAAVDVGQAVDDSRIDRPATPKMSVDRLSWEQHAQVLGRLRAHVDGYLADRQRS
;
A
#
# COMPACT_ATOMS: atom_id res chain seq x y z
N MET A 1 24.79 7.50 0.89
CA MET A 1 23.88 6.67 0.06
C MET A 1 23.10 5.73 1.00
N GLY A 2 21.92 6.10 1.41
CA GLY A 2 21.15 5.36 2.42
C GLY A 2 19.68 5.23 2.01
N ILE A 3 18.81 4.95 2.97
CA ILE A 3 17.35 4.82 2.76
C ILE A 3 16.74 6.12 2.22
N ALA A 4 17.27 7.30 2.54
CA ALA A 4 16.85 8.57 1.94
C ALA A 4 16.88 8.54 0.38
N LYS A 5 17.80 7.77 -0.24
CA LYS A 5 17.79 7.59 -1.70
C LYS A 5 16.61 6.74 -2.17
N VAL A 6 16.15 5.80 -1.36
CA VAL A 6 14.90 5.04 -1.64
C VAL A 6 13.72 6.00 -1.60
N GLU A 7 13.61 6.85 -0.57
CA GLU A 7 12.58 7.89 -0.46
C GLU A 7 12.61 8.85 -1.66
N ASP A 8 13.82 9.21 -2.17
CA ASP A 8 13.94 10.01 -3.39
C ASP A 8 13.38 9.30 -4.62
N ILE A 9 13.69 8.02 -4.80
CA ILE A 9 13.25 7.26 -5.98
C ILE A 9 11.72 7.08 -5.97
N ILE A 10 11.12 6.68 -4.84
CA ILE A 10 9.68 6.47 -4.75
C ILE A 10 8.88 7.78 -4.81
N GLY A 11 9.49 8.89 -4.43
CA GLY A 11 8.89 10.22 -4.41
C GLY A 11 9.25 11.09 -5.61
N GLU A 12 9.76 10.53 -6.72
CA GLU A 12 10.01 11.30 -7.95
C GLU A 12 8.70 11.82 -8.55
N THR A 13 8.64 13.09 -8.87
CA THR A 13 7.42 13.70 -9.41
C THR A 13 7.09 13.13 -10.79
N VAL A 14 5.94 12.47 -10.92
CA VAL A 14 5.44 11.90 -12.18
C VAL A 14 4.07 12.42 -12.59
N ARG A 15 3.17 12.72 -11.64
CA ARG A 15 1.81 13.20 -11.90
C ARG A 15 1.47 14.48 -11.17
N ARG A 16 1.73 14.49 -9.88
CA ARG A 16 1.42 15.61 -8.97
C ARG A 16 2.67 15.94 -8.15
N ASP A 17 2.77 17.17 -7.69
CA ASP A 17 3.85 17.57 -6.80
C ASP A 17 3.51 17.13 -5.37
N ILE A 18 4.16 16.08 -4.91
CA ILE A 18 4.05 15.55 -3.54
C ILE A 18 5.19 16.03 -2.64
N GLY A 19 5.97 17.02 -3.08
CA GLY A 19 7.23 17.40 -2.42
C GLY A 19 7.06 17.84 -0.97
N ARG A 20 5.96 18.52 -0.61
CA ARG A 20 5.70 18.91 0.79
C ARG A 20 5.28 17.71 1.64
N MET A 21 4.40 16.84 1.12
CA MET A 21 3.98 15.61 1.79
C MET A 21 5.17 14.70 2.03
N LYS A 22 6.03 14.51 1.01
CA LYS A 22 7.27 13.71 1.10
C LYS A 22 8.19 14.25 2.19
N ARG A 23 8.47 15.57 2.21
CA ARG A 23 9.33 16.18 3.25
C ARG A 23 8.78 15.99 4.65
N PHE A 24 7.46 16.03 4.83
CA PHE A 24 6.83 15.76 6.12
C PHE A 24 7.08 14.31 6.59
N ALA A 25 7.12 13.36 5.66
CA ALA A 25 7.27 11.93 5.93
C ALA A 25 8.75 11.45 5.92
N GLU A 26 9.74 12.33 5.73
CA GLU A 26 11.16 11.95 5.69
C GLU A 26 11.59 11.13 6.91
N GLY A 27 12.28 10.01 6.65
CA GLY A 27 12.78 9.09 7.69
C GLY A 27 11.75 8.11 8.22
N GLN A 28 10.46 8.28 7.93
CA GLN A 28 9.43 7.37 8.41
C GLN A 28 9.47 6.02 7.69
N LEU A 29 9.97 5.96 6.46
CA LEU A 29 10.21 4.72 5.73
C LEU A 29 11.18 3.79 6.49
N GLU A 30 12.31 4.31 6.96
CA GLU A 30 13.27 3.53 7.76
C GLU A 30 12.66 3.12 9.10
N ALA A 31 11.95 4.02 9.77
CA ALA A 31 11.33 3.75 11.05
C ALA A 31 10.28 2.64 10.94
N ALA A 32 9.43 2.65 9.91
CA ALA A 32 8.45 1.60 9.62
C ALA A 32 9.14 0.24 9.36
N ALA A 33 10.18 0.22 8.53
CA ALA A 33 10.94 -1.00 8.23
C ALA A 33 11.57 -1.62 9.49
N ARG A 34 12.19 -0.78 10.33
CA ARG A 34 12.77 -1.22 11.62
C ARG A 34 11.71 -1.72 12.59
N SER A 35 10.57 -1.05 12.68
CA SER A 35 9.45 -1.46 13.55
C SER A 35 9.00 -2.89 13.24
N ILE A 36 8.76 -3.21 11.94
CA ILE A 36 8.36 -4.56 11.54
C ILE A 36 9.45 -5.59 11.90
N LEU A 37 10.70 -5.33 11.52
CA LEU A 37 11.78 -6.31 11.64
C LEU A 37 12.27 -6.51 13.08
N SER A 38 12.06 -5.54 13.97
CA SER A 38 12.47 -5.64 15.38
C SER A 38 11.40 -6.24 16.28
N THR A 39 10.16 -6.38 15.79
CA THR A 39 9.06 -6.92 16.60
C THR A 39 9.12 -8.44 16.66
N PRO A 40 9.26 -9.03 17.87
CA PRO A 40 9.22 -10.47 18.03
C PRO A 40 7.87 -11.05 17.57
N ASN A 41 7.90 -12.17 16.88
CA ASN A 41 6.70 -12.85 16.36
C ASN A 41 5.80 -11.91 15.53
N ALA A 42 6.41 -11.04 14.74
CA ALA A 42 5.67 -10.12 13.88
C ALA A 42 4.62 -10.87 13.03
N HIS A 43 3.44 -10.28 12.93
CA HIS A 43 2.37 -10.66 12.00
C HIS A 43 1.83 -9.38 11.38
N VAL A 44 1.88 -9.29 10.05
CA VAL A 44 1.57 -8.06 9.32
C VAL A 44 0.26 -8.21 8.56
N GLY A 45 -0.71 -7.35 8.86
CA GLY A 45 -1.90 -7.15 8.03
C GLY A 45 -1.59 -6.14 6.92
N ILE A 46 -2.07 -6.36 5.70
CA ILE A 46 -1.96 -5.40 4.59
C ILE A 46 -3.36 -5.14 4.04
N VAL A 47 -3.85 -3.93 4.25
CA VAL A 47 -5.16 -3.45 3.75
C VAL A 47 -4.94 -2.77 2.42
N THR A 48 -5.65 -3.21 1.37
CA THR A 48 -5.58 -2.62 0.03
C THR A 48 -6.91 -2.71 -0.70
N GLY A 49 -6.99 -2.04 -1.84
CA GLY A 49 -8.11 -2.06 -2.75
C GLY A 49 -8.83 -0.73 -2.82
N PHE A 50 -8.85 -0.18 -4.03
CA PHE A 50 -9.57 1.03 -4.40
C PHE A 50 -10.55 0.68 -5.53
N PHE A 51 -11.83 1.02 -5.38
CA PHE A 51 -12.86 0.62 -6.35
C PHE A 51 -13.32 1.81 -7.19
N ILE A 52 -13.33 1.60 -8.52
CA ILE A 52 -13.66 2.63 -9.50
C ILE A 52 -15.07 2.37 -10.02
N ARG A 53 -16.08 2.97 -9.34
CA ARG A 53 -17.49 2.86 -9.71
C ARG A 53 -17.77 3.35 -11.14
N ASN A 54 -17.08 4.40 -11.58
CA ASN A 54 -17.29 5.03 -12.88
C ASN A 54 -16.55 4.32 -14.02
N ALA A 55 -15.75 3.29 -13.74
CA ALA A 55 -15.24 2.42 -14.78
C ALA A 55 -16.41 1.67 -15.46
N VAL A 56 -16.25 1.31 -16.72
CA VAL A 56 -17.27 0.55 -17.46
C VAL A 56 -16.63 -0.73 -18.00
N PRO A 57 -16.88 -1.87 -17.36
CA PRO A 57 -17.67 -2.07 -16.12
C PRO A 57 -16.95 -1.49 -14.87
N PRO A 58 -17.69 -1.24 -13.76
CA PRO A 58 -17.08 -0.89 -12.48
C PRO A 58 -16.05 -1.94 -12.05
N SER A 59 -14.87 -1.48 -11.62
CA SER A 59 -13.70 -2.37 -11.45
C SER A 59 -12.78 -1.89 -10.34
N PRO A 60 -11.99 -2.77 -9.71
CA PRO A 60 -10.88 -2.38 -8.84
C PRO A 60 -9.80 -1.64 -9.62
N GLU A 61 -9.02 -0.81 -8.92
CA GLU A 61 -7.85 -0.14 -9.46
C GLU A 61 -6.61 -1.03 -9.46
N THR A 62 -5.66 -0.75 -10.36
CA THR A 62 -4.38 -1.48 -10.43
C THR A 62 -3.36 -1.00 -9.41
N ASP A 63 -3.43 0.26 -8.94
CA ASP A 63 -2.51 0.75 -7.90
C ASP A 63 -2.80 0.13 -6.53
N GLY A 64 -1.78 0.03 -5.71
CA GLY A 64 -1.79 -0.65 -4.42
C GLY A 64 -1.56 -2.16 -4.51
N LEU A 65 -2.01 -2.82 -5.58
CA LEU A 65 -1.96 -4.29 -5.70
C LEU A 65 -0.52 -4.82 -5.86
N GLY A 66 0.29 -4.20 -6.71
CA GLY A 66 1.69 -4.58 -6.91
C GLY A 66 2.54 -4.33 -5.65
N GLY A 67 2.34 -3.18 -5.01
CA GLY A 67 3.01 -2.84 -3.75
C GLY A 67 2.65 -3.79 -2.63
N MET A 68 1.37 -4.11 -2.46
CA MET A 68 0.88 -5.13 -1.53
C MET A 68 1.55 -6.47 -1.79
N ALA A 69 1.60 -6.92 -3.05
CA ALA A 69 2.14 -8.21 -3.42
C ALA A 69 3.63 -8.33 -3.08
N HIS A 70 4.43 -7.33 -3.42
CA HIS A 70 5.86 -7.32 -3.10
C HIS A 70 6.11 -7.30 -1.59
N MET A 71 5.34 -6.52 -0.81
CA MET A 71 5.43 -6.54 0.65
C MET A 71 5.06 -7.90 1.23
N ALA A 72 3.94 -8.48 0.77
CA ALA A 72 3.48 -9.77 1.25
C ALA A 72 4.47 -10.90 0.92
N ALA A 73 5.00 -10.93 -0.30
CA ALA A 73 6.00 -11.91 -0.71
C ALA A 73 7.30 -11.78 0.09
N ALA A 74 7.80 -10.55 0.27
CA ALA A 74 9.03 -10.30 1.03
C ALA A 74 8.91 -10.77 2.49
N LEU A 75 7.81 -10.45 3.16
CA LEU A 75 7.55 -10.86 4.54
C LEU A 75 7.35 -12.37 4.66
N ALA A 76 6.58 -12.98 3.76
CA ALA A 76 6.37 -14.44 3.72
C ALA A 76 7.69 -15.19 3.49
N ASN A 77 8.53 -14.73 2.58
CA ASN A 77 9.87 -15.27 2.34
C ASN A 77 10.77 -15.19 3.58
N LEU A 78 10.56 -14.17 4.42
CA LEU A 78 11.26 -14.06 5.70
C LEU A 78 10.67 -14.96 6.79
N GLY A 79 9.50 -15.55 6.55
CA GLY A 79 8.76 -16.38 7.51
C GLY A 79 7.87 -15.56 8.46
N ILE A 80 7.63 -14.30 8.14
CA ILE A 80 6.68 -13.45 8.87
C ILE A 80 5.29 -13.71 8.28
N PRO A 81 4.30 -14.14 9.09
CA PRO A 81 2.92 -14.31 8.64
C PRO A 81 2.34 -13.00 8.10
N VAL A 82 1.57 -13.12 7.02
CA VAL A 82 0.89 -11.98 6.38
C VAL A 82 -0.59 -12.28 6.22
N THR A 83 -1.43 -11.31 6.53
CA THR A 83 -2.86 -11.32 6.20
C THR A 83 -3.18 -10.16 5.28
N VAL A 84 -3.48 -10.45 4.02
CA VAL A 84 -4.01 -9.45 3.07
C VAL A 84 -5.49 -9.23 3.38
N ILE A 85 -5.91 -7.99 3.46
CA ILE A 85 -7.26 -7.58 3.85
C ILE A 85 -7.83 -6.68 2.76
N SER A 86 -9.05 -6.98 2.32
CA SER A 86 -9.77 -6.13 1.37
C SER A 86 -11.28 -6.26 1.55
N ASP A 87 -12.04 -5.66 0.65
CA ASP A 87 -13.51 -5.72 0.66
C ASP A 87 -14.09 -6.40 -0.58
N ALA A 88 -15.38 -6.69 -0.51
CA ALA A 88 -16.09 -7.41 -1.56
C ALA A 88 -15.94 -6.80 -2.97
N PRO A 89 -16.02 -5.47 -3.19
CA PRO A 89 -15.82 -4.88 -4.51
C PRO A 89 -14.45 -5.13 -5.11
N CYS A 90 -13.40 -5.17 -4.28
CA CYS A 90 -12.01 -5.37 -4.73
C CYS A 90 -11.57 -6.84 -4.67
N SER A 91 -12.43 -7.74 -4.15
CA SER A 91 -12.08 -9.12 -3.81
C SER A 91 -11.48 -9.91 -4.97
N LYS A 92 -12.02 -9.76 -6.19
CA LYS A 92 -11.56 -10.51 -7.36
C LYS A 92 -10.12 -10.17 -7.74
N ALA A 93 -9.75 -8.89 -7.74
CA ALA A 93 -8.39 -8.46 -8.08
C ALA A 93 -7.41 -8.83 -6.99
N VAL A 94 -7.75 -8.59 -5.73
CA VAL A 94 -6.89 -8.93 -4.60
C VAL A 94 -6.68 -10.44 -4.51
N TRP A 95 -7.74 -11.25 -4.70
CA TRP A 95 -7.63 -12.72 -4.75
C TRP A 95 -6.70 -13.17 -5.88
N ALA A 96 -6.89 -12.65 -7.10
CA ALA A 96 -6.07 -13.02 -8.24
C ALA A 96 -4.57 -12.78 -7.99
N VAL A 97 -4.23 -11.62 -7.43
CA VAL A 97 -2.83 -11.30 -7.07
C VAL A 97 -2.35 -12.20 -5.93
N THR A 98 -3.21 -12.46 -4.92
CA THR A 98 -2.81 -13.29 -3.77
C THR A 98 -2.49 -14.73 -4.17
N THR A 99 -3.10 -15.26 -5.24
CA THR A 99 -2.76 -16.61 -5.75
C THR A 99 -1.34 -16.74 -6.32
N GLU A 100 -0.71 -15.61 -6.67
CA GLU A 100 0.67 -15.55 -7.15
C GLU A 100 1.72 -15.45 -6.02
N LEU A 101 1.27 -15.32 -4.76
CA LEU A 101 2.14 -15.11 -3.61
C LEU A 101 2.69 -16.42 -3.05
N PRO A 102 3.83 -16.39 -2.35
CA PRO A 102 4.34 -17.54 -1.63
C PRO A 102 3.34 -18.08 -0.59
N ASN A 103 3.49 -19.34 -0.21
CA ASN A 103 2.72 -19.92 0.87
C ASN A 103 2.90 -19.15 2.19
N GLY A 104 1.84 -19.08 2.99
CA GLY A 104 1.87 -18.38 4.29
C GLY A 104 1.22 -17.01 4.28
N VAL A 105 0.66 -16.59 3.13
CA VAL A 105 -0.16 -15.37 3.01
C VAL A 105 -1.64 -15.78 3.12
N ALA A 106 -2.34 -15.23 4.10
CA ALA A 106 -3.78 -15.37 4.25
C ALA A 106 -4.53 -14.22 3.55
N LEU A 107 -5.77 -14.47 3.14
CA LEU A 107 -6.66 -13.46 2.55
C LEU A 107 -7.96 -13.36 3.36
N GLU A 108 -8.31 -12.15 3.78
CA GLU A 108 -9.56 -11.80 4.45
C GLU A 108 -10.35 -10.79 3.61
N ILE A 109 -11.58 -11.11 3.26
CA ILE A 109 -12.49 -10.22 2.53
C ILE A 109 -13.67 -9.86 3.43
N THR A 110 -13.91 -8.57 3.62
CA THR A 110 -15.08 -8.09 4.36
C THR A 110 -16.24 -7.73 3.44
N SER A 111 -17.45 -7.78 3.97
CA SER A 111 -18.57 -7.07 3.36
C SER A 111 -18.42 -5.55 3.61
N LEU A 112 -19.28 -4.75 2.97
CA LEU A 112 -19.26 -3.28 3.13
C LEU A 112 -19.78 -2.80 4.48
N SER A 113 -20.19 -3.68 5.38
CA SER A 113 -20.75 -3.28 6.68
C SER A 113 -19.67 -3.06 7.75
N ALA A 114 -19.86 -2.05 8.58
CA ALA A 114 -18.99 -1.81 9.75
C ALA A 114 -18.98 -3.01 10.71
N ALA A 115 -20.09 -3.74 10.83
CA ALA A 115 -20.17 -4.95 11.67
C ALA A 115 -19.20 -6.04 11.18
N SER A 116 -19.10 -6.26 9.85
CA SER A 116 -18.15 -7.20 9.27
C SER A 116 -16.70 -6.81 9.57
N VAL A 117 -16.38 -5.51 9.43
CA VAL A 117 -15.04 -4.99 9.72
C VAL A 117 -14.68 -5.14 11.20
N ARG A 118 -15.60 -4.82 12.11
CA ARG A 118 -15.37 -5.00 13.57
C ARG A 118 -15.22 -6.47 13.94
N SER A 119 -16.00 -7.37 13.35
CA SER A 119 -15.84 -8.82 13.55
C SER A 119 -14.46 -9.31 13.08
N LEU A 120 -13.98 -8.83 11.93
CA LEU A 120 -12.61 -9.12 11.47
C LEU A 120 -11.57 -8.55 12.44
N ARG A 121 -11.72 -7.29 12.86
CA ARG A 121 -10.85 -6.65 13.86
C ARG A 121 -10.67 -7.51 15.11
N ASP A 122 -11.78 -8.01 15.64
CA ASP A 122 -11.77 -8.80 16.87
C ASP A 122 -11.00 -10.13 16.66
N ARG A 123 -11.17 -10.79 15.52
CA ARG A 123 -10.38 -11.99 15.18
C ARG A 123 -8.89 -11.68 15.02
N LEU A 124 -8.55 -10.58 14.37
CA LEU A 124 -7.15 -10.18 14.13
C LEU A 124 -6.44 -9.72 15.42
N SER A 125 -7.19 -9.26 16.43
CA SER A 125 -6.62 -8.78 17.70
C SER A 125 -6.51 -9.89 18.77
N THR A 126 -7.30 -10.96 18.70
CA THR A 126 -7.40 -11.98 19.77
C THR A 126 -7.11 -13.40 19.29
N GLY A 127 -6.85 -13.63 17.99
CA GLY A 127 -6.53 -14.93 17.43
C GLY A 127 -5.23 -15.53 17.99
N GLU A 128 -4.91 -16.76 17.61
CA GLU A 128 -3.67 -17.46 18.04
C GLU A 128 -2.39 -16.69 17.69
N ARG A 129 -2.44 -15.92 16.60
CA ARG A 129 -1.36 -15.02 16.17
C ARG A 129 -1.96 -13.64 15.87
N PRO A 130 -2.14 -12.80 16.88
CA PRO A 130 -2.69 -11.46 16.67
C PRO A 130 -1.77 -10.63 15.78
N LEU A 131 -2.35 -9.66 15.06
CA LEU A 131 -1.56 -8.69 14.30
C LEU A 131 -0.67 -7.87 15.22
N THR A 132 0.53 -7.59 14.76
CA THR A 132 1.47 -6.64 15.38
C THR A 132 1.57 -5.34 14.58
N HIS A 133 1.37 -5.42 13.28
CA HIS A 133 1.40 -4.29 12.35
C HIS A 133 0.24 -4.37 11.38
N LEU A 134 -0.28 -3.21 11.00
CA LEU A 134 -1.29 -3.07 9.96
C LEU A 134 -0.85 -1.98 8.98
N VAL A 135 -0.67 -2.36 7.73
CA VAL A 135 -0.29 -1.47 6.63
C VAL A 135 -1.52 -1.17 5.79
N ALA A 136 -1.82 0.09 5.52
CA ALA A 136 -2.72 0.48 4.44
C ALA A 136 -1.90 0.89 3.22
N ILE A 137 -2.27 0.39 2.05
CA ILE A 137 -1.69 0.80 0.78
C ILE A 137 -2.81 1.01 -0.24
N GLU A 138 -2.85 2.21 -0.83
CA GLU A 138 -3.90 2.63 -1.76
C GLU A 138 -5.30 2.25 -1.25
N ARG A 139 -5.58 2.69 -0.03
CA ARG A 139 -6.88 2.49 0.58
C ARG A 139 -7.43 3.82 1.08
N VAL A 140 -8.58 4.22 0.51
CA VAL A 140 -9.19 5.49 0.84
C VAL A 140 -9.59 5.58 2.32
N SER A 141 -9.32 6.74 2.91
CA SER A 141 -9.77 7.17 4.24
C SER A 141 -11.10 7.91 4.14
N PRO A 142 -11.94 7.90 5.17
CA PRO A 142 -12.92 8.95 5.29
C PRO A 142 -12.22 10.31 5.40
N ALA A 143 -12.83 11.33 4.80
CA ALA A 143 -12.47 12.74 5.00
C ALA A 143 -13.17 13.29 6.26
N ARG A 144 -13.06 14.60 6.49
CA ARG A 144 -13.68 15.25 7.69
C ARG A 144 -15.19 15.16 7.75
N ASP A 145 -15.86 15.01 6.60
CA ASP A 145 -17.31 14.80 6.54
C ASP A 145 -17.73 13.36 6.88
N GLY A 146 -16.76 12.49 7.21
CA GLY A 146 -16.95 11.09 7.52
C GLY A 146 -17.10 10.17 6.31
N LYS A 147 -16.92 10.69 5.08
CA LYS A 147 -17.08 9.93 3.84
C LYS A 147 -15.76 9.73 3.12
N PRO A 148 -15.53 8.56 2.51
CA PRO A 148 -14.40 8.35 1.61
C PRO A 148 -14.68 9.03 0.26
N HIS A 149 -13.70 9.78 -0.25
CA HIS A 149 -13.81 10.49 -1.52
C HIS A 149 -12.69 10.13 -2.48
N ARG A 150 -13.04 10.06 -3.77
CA ARG A 150 -12.07 10.01 -4.87
C ARG A 150 -11.43 11.37 -5.09
N GLU A 151 -10.34 11.39 -5.87
CA GLU A 151 -9.61 12.61 -6.27
C GLU A 151 -10.54 13.73 -6.77
N TYR A 152 -11.63 13.40 -7.46
CA TYR A 152 -12.61 14.39 -7.96
C TYR A 152 -13.75 14.69 -6.98
N GLY A 153 -13.66 14.22 -5.74
CA GLY A 153 -14.67 14.49 -4.70
C GLY A 153 -15.90 13.59 -4.72
N ALA A 154 -15.93 12.58 -5.59
CA ALA A 154 -17.05 11.63 -5.60
C ALA A 154 -17.05 10.76 -4.34
N ASP A 155 -18.23 10.63 -3.72
CA ASP A 155 -18.49 9.78 -2.55
C ASP A 155 -18.35 8.29 -2.91
N MET A 156 -17.54 7.56 -2.16
CA MET A 156 -17.25 6.13 -2.36
C MET A 156 -17.92 5.24 -1.30
N SER A 157 -18.75 5.78 -0.42
CA SER A 157 -19.30 5.06 0.74
C SER A 157 -20.05 3.77 0.37
N ASP A 158 -20.72 3.76 -0.77
CA ASP A 158 -21.49 2.59 -1.22
C ASP A 158 -20.64 1.42 -1.74
N ASP A 159 -19.38 1.67 -2.10
CA ASP A 159 -18.48 0.68 -2.70
C ASP A 159 -17.23 0.40 -1.87
N THR A 160 -17.15 0.97 -0.67
CA THR A 160 -15.95 0.94 0.17
C THR A 160 -16.30 0.48 1.57
N ALA A 161 -15.80 -0.68 1.99
CA ALA A 161 -15.92 -1.09 3.38
C ALA A 161 -15.16 -0.12 4.30
N PRO A 162 -15.69 0.20 5.48
CA PRO A 162 -15.05 1.11 6.42
C PRO A 162 -13.82 0.47 7.11
N LEU A 163 -12.84 0.00 6.31
CA LEU A 163 -11.62 -0.63 6.80
C LEU A 163 -10.74 0.32 7.63
N HIS A 164 -11.01 1.62 7.57
CA HIS A 164 -10.40 2.59 8.47
C HIS A 164 -10.68 2.30 9.96
N LEU A 165 -11.77 1.60 10.28
CA LEU A 165 -12.07 1.15 11.64
C LEU A 165 -11.03 0.15 12.22
N LEU A 166 -10.16 -0.40 11.39
CA LEU A 166 -8.99 -1.17 11.83
C LEU A 166 -7.83 -0.25 12.27
N PHE A 167 -7.85 1.01 11.87
CA PHE A 167 -6.81 2.01 12.15
C PHE A 167 -7.25 2.98 13.24
N ASP A 168 -8.48 3.44 13.16
CA ASP A 168 -9.06 4.41 14.08
C ASP A 168 -10.56 4.12 14.24
N ASP A 169 -10.93 3.52 15.38
CA ASP A 169 -12.31 3.33 15.81
C ASP A 169 -12.45 4.03 17.17
N PRO A 170 -13.34 5.03 17.33
CA PRO A 170 -13.46 5.79 18.55
C PRO A 170 -13.81 4.96 19.78
N ASP A 171 -14.42 3.79 19.57
CA ASP A 171 -14.85 2.89 20.65
C ASP A 171 -13.83 1.78 20.96
N TRP A 172 -12.65 1.80 20.32
CA TRP A 172 -11.68 0.73 20.46
C TRP A 172 -10.24 1.19 20.31
N ARG A 173 -9.35 0.70 21.17
CA ARG A 173 -7.92 0.98 21.10
C ARG A 173 -7.19 -0.15 20.36
N ARG A 174 -6.62 0.15 19.23
CA ARG A 174 -5.84 -0.83 18.44
C ARG A 174 -4.62 -1.33 19.19
N PRO A 175 -4.31 -2.65 19.13
CA PRO A 175 -3.12 -3.21 19.75
C PRO A 175 -1.90 -3.25 18.83
N TRP A 176 -2.05 -2.93 17.55
CA TRP A 176 -1.00 -2.99 16.53
C TRP A 176 -0.49 -1.61 16.11
N VAL A 177 0.73 -1.60 15.61
CA VAL A 177 1.34 -0.44 14.95
C VAL A 177 0.75 -0.26 13.56
N THR A 178 0.52 0.97 13.12
CA THR A 178 -0.07 1.28 11.82
C THR A 178 0.90 1.98 10.89
N ILE A 179 0.85 1.62 9.60
CA ILE A 179 1.65 2.23 8.53
C ILE A 179 0.69 2.61 7.41
N GLY A 180 0.71 3.86 6.98
CA GLY A 180 -0.02 4.33 5.82
C GLY A 180 0.91 4.49 4.62
N ILE A 181 0.50 4.04 3.43
CA ILE A 181 1.19 4.24 2.16
C ILE A 181 0.20 4.80 1.16
N GLY A 182 0.53 5.95 0.57
CA GLY A 182 -0.35 6.60 -0.39
C GLY A 182 0.36 7.68 -1.20
N ASP A 183 -0.36 8.28 -2.14
CA ASP A 183 0.15 9.26 -3.10
C ASP A 183 -0.77 10.48 -3.30
N GLY A 184 -2.05 10.38 -2.91
CA GLY A 184 -3.12 11.33 -3.25
C GLY A 184 -3.60 12.22 -2.12
N GLY A 185 -3.26 11.93 -0.87
CA GLY A 185 -3.72 12.72 0.28
C GLY A 185 -5.07 12.28 0.84
N ASN A 186 -5.76 11.34 0.21
CA ASN A 186 -7.06 10.79 0.62
C ASN A 186 -6.95 9.36 1.19
N GLU A 187 -5.77 8.79 1.31
CA GLU A 187 -5.55 7.42 1.77
C GLU A 187 -5.38 7.36 3.30
N ILE A 188 -5.70 6.20 3.87
CA ILE A 188 -5.51 5.90 5.29
C ILE A 188 -4.03 6.09 5.67
N GLY A 189 -3.80 6.85 6.73
CA GLY A 189 -2.49 7.24 7.22
C GLY A 189 -2.16 8.71 6.92
N MET A 190 -2.67 9.27 5.83
CA MET A 190 -2.39 10.65 5.45
C MET A 190 -3.09 11.69 6.32
N GLY A 191 -3.99 11.29 7.22
CA GLY A 191 -4.56 12.17 8.24
C GLY A 191 -3.54 12.73 9.25
N VAL A 192 -2.30 12.25 9.25
CA VAL A 192 -1.20 12.83 10.03
C VAL A 192 -0.62 14.08 9.38
N LEU A 193 -0.83 14.28 8.06
CA LEU A 193 -0.35 15.46 7.35
C LEU A 193 -1.08 16.73 7.84
N PRO A 194 -0.39 17.86 7.96
CA PRO A 194 -1.05 19.14 8.07
C PRO A 194 -2.02 19.35 6.90
N GLU A 195 -3.29 19.65 7.23
CA GLU A 195 -4.36 19.75 6.23
C GLU A 195 -4.05 20.76 5.12
N GLU A 196 -3.36 21.85 5.47
CA GLU A 196 -2.96 22.87 4.51
C GLU A 196 -2.07 22.31 3.39
N ILE A 197 -1.27 21.29 3.66
CA ILE A 197 -0.42 20.64 2.64
C ILE A 197 -1.31 19.98 1.59
N VAL A 198 -2.24 19.13 2.02
CA VAL A 198 -3.12 18.44 1.08
C VAL A 198 -4.07 19.40 0.37
N ARG A 199 -4.63 20.38 1.12
CA ARG A 199 -5.53 21.39 0.57
C ARG A 199 -4.89 22.23 -0.53
N GLU A 200 -3.60 22.56 -0.41
CA GLU A 200 -2.90 23.46 -1.32
C GLU A 200 -2.25 22.72 -2.50
N ASP A 201 -1.74 21.51 -2.27
CA ASP A 201 -0.94 20.79 -3.25
C ASP A 201 -1.78 19.79 -4.08
N ILE A 202 -2.93 19.34 -3.55
CA ILE A 202 -3.77 18.32 -4.21
C ILE A 202 -5.08 18.92 -4.71
N PRO A 203 -5.48 18.68 -5.95
CA PRO A 203 -6.80 19.08 -6.46
C PRO A 203 -7.93 18.57 -5.55
N ASN A 204 -8.86 19.44 -5.20
CA ASN A 204 -9.95 19.17 -4.24
C ASN A 204 -9.48 18.75 -2.83
N GLY A 205 -8.23 19.04 -2.47
CA GLY A 205 -7.65 18.64 -1.17
C GLY A 205 -8.50 19.04 0.03
N GLN A 206 -9.18 20.19 -0.01
CA GLN A 206 -10.09 20.62 1.06
C GLN A 206 -11.28 19.68 1.31
N LEU A 207 -11.67 18.86 0.30
CA LEU A 207 -12.78 17.92 0.39
C LEU A 207 -12.28 16.51 0.70
N ILE A 208 -11.16 16.10 0.10
CA ILE A 208 -10.74 14.71 0.07
C ILE A 208 -9.68 14.37 1.14
N SER A 209 -9.09 15.36 1.82
CA SER A 209 -8.04 15.12 2.82
C SER A 209 -8.43 14.03 3.81
N ALA A 210 -7.58 13.03 3.93
CA ALA A 210 -7.76 11.92 4.85
C ALA A 210 -7.91 12.40 6.30
N ALA A 211 -8.85 11.83 7.04
CA ALA A 211 -9.02 12.08 8.47
C ALA A 211 -8.27 11.06 9.33
N VAL A 212 -7.95 9.87 8.79
CA VAL A 212 -7.34 8.77 9.55
C VAL A 212 -5.82 8.82 9.45
N SER A 213 -5.17 8.91 10.61
CA SER A 213 -3.71 8.90 10.76
C SER A 213 -3.15 7.48 10.88
N ALA A 214 -1.82 7.35 10.72
CA ALA A 214 -1.05 6.16 11.06
C ALA A 214 0.15 6.52 11.92
N ASP A 215 0.77 5.52 12.56
CA ASP A 215 2.00 5.72 13.36
C ASP A 215 3.19 6.05 12.47
N TYR A 216 3.22 5.49 11.26
CA TYR A 216 4.20 5.81 10.21
C TYR A 216 3.49 6.12 8.90
N LEU A 217 3.98 7.12 8.18
CA LEU A 217 3.49 7.50 6.85
C LEU A 217 4.60 7.36 5.81
N ILE A 218 4.30 6.66 4.72
CA ILE A 218 5.17 6.57 3.54
C ILE A 218 4.45 7.26 2.39
N VAL A 219 5.04 8.35 1.90
CA VAL A 219 4.53 9.10 0.76
C VAL A 219 5.33 8.73 -0.48
N SER A 220 4.63 8.35 -1.54
CA SER A 220 5.23 7.99 -2.84
C SER A 220 4.43 8.61 -3.99
N SER A 221 4.99 8.65 -5.17
CA SER A 221 4.32 9.21 -6.35
C SER A 221 3.32 8.25 -6.99
N VAL A 222 3.41 6.98 -6.64
CA VAL A 222 2.49 5.88 -6.95
C VAL A 222 2.51 4.96 -5.73
N SER A 223 1.38 4.55 -5.21
CA SER A 223 1.33 3.76 -3.97
C SER A 223 2.10 2.45 -4.07
N ASN A 224 2.10 1.79 -5.22
CA ASN A 224 2.93 0.61 -5.46
C ASN A 224 4.41 0.86 -5.15
N TRP A 225 4.95 2.04 -5.51
CA TRP A 225 6.34 2.39 -5.24
C TRP A 225 6.62 2.54 -3.75
N GLY A 226 5.64 3.03 -2.99
CA GLY A 226 5.74 3.10 -1.52
C GLY A 226 5.90 1.71 -0.89
N GLY A 227 5.12 0.72 -1.37
CA GLY A 227 5.28 -0.68 -0.98
C GLY A 227 6.66 -1.25 -1.33
N TRP A 228 7.18 -0.95 -2.54
CA TRP A 228 8.53 -1.34 -2.95
C TRP A 228 9.61 -0.63 -2.13
N GLY A 229 9.36 0.63 -1.76
CA GLY A 229 10.23 1.38 -0.85
C GLY A 229 10.36 0.70 0.50
N LEU A 230 9.23 0.23 1.06
CA LEU A 230 9.24 -0.48 2.34
C LEU A 230 10.02 -1.81 2.27
N VAL A 231 9.85 -2.58 1.19
CA VAL A 231 10.66 -3.80 0.94
C VAL A 231 12.15 -3.45 0.84
N SER A 232 12.49 -2.40 0.09
CA SER A 232 13.87 -1.93 -0.07
C SER A 232 14.49 -1.51 1.26
N ALA A 233 13.76 -0.72 2.06
CA ALA A 233 14.21 -0.28 3.37
C ALA A 233 14.39 -1.46 4.35
N MET A 234 13.45 -2.41 4.38
CA MET A 234 13.60 -3.63 5.17
C MET A 234 14.86 -4.40 4.80
N ALA A 235 15.14 -4.59 3.50
CA ALA A 235 16.35 -5.29 3.05
C ALA A 235 17.64 -4.56 3.45
N MET A 236 17.64 -3.22 3.40
CA MET A 236 18.81 -2.41 3.76
C MET A 236 19.12 -2.43 5.27
N VAL A 237 18.11 -2.56 6.14
CA VAL A 237 18.33 -2.61 7.59
C VAL A 237 18.49 -4.03 8.13
N ALA A 238 18.06 -5.04 7.38
CA ALA A 238 18.12 -6.44 7.76
C ALA A 238 19.57 -7.00 7.79
N PRO A 239 19.83 -8.11 8.52
CA PRO A 239 21.01 -8.93 8.30
C PRO A 239 21.06 -9.49 6.87
N LYS A 240 22.25 -9.84 6.38
CA LYS A 240 22.50 -10.25 4.98
C LYS A 240 21.58 -11.38 4.50
N GLU A 241 21.46 -12.43 5.30
CA GLU A 241 20.65 -13.60 4.95
C GLU A 241 19.16 -13.25 4.89
N ALA A 242 18.70 -12.39 5.79
CA ALA A 242 17.35 -11.89 5.79
C ALA A 242 17.10 -10.95 4.60
N ALA A 243 18.04 -10.09 4.26
CA ALA A 243 17.95 -9.22 3.08
C ALA A 243 17.80 -10.03 1.79
N ALA A 244 18.57 -11.11 1.62
CA ALA A 244 18.45 -11.98 0.45
C ALA A 244 17.05 -12.61 0.33
N ARG A 245 16.44 -13.02 1.44
CA ARG A 245 15.08 -13.56 1.48
C ARG A 245 14.03 -12.51 1.17
N LEU A 246 14.16 -11.31 1.73
CA LEU A 246 13.27 -10.18 1.44
C LEU A 246 13.26 -9.81 -0.05
N LEU A 247 14.41 -9.95 -0.72
CA LEU A 247 14.59 -9.58 -2.13
C LEU A 247 14.36 -10.73 -3.12
N ALA A 248 14.00 -11.92 -2.67
CA ALA A 248 13.90 -13.12 -3.53
C ALA A 248 12.90 -12.91 -4.67
N ASP A 249 11.72 -12.35 -4.38
CA ASP A 249 10.68 -12.05 -5.37
C ASP A 249 10.62 -10.55 -5.77
N PHE A 250 11.60 -9.75 -5.33
CA PHE A 250 11.63 -8.32 -5.64
C PHE A 250 12.26 -8.08 -7.02
N THR A 251 11.54 -8.44 -8.06
CA THR A 251 12.00 -8.41 -9.46
C THR A 251 10.92 -7.89 -10.41
N PRO A 252 11.30 -7.28 -11.56
CA PRO A 252 10.34 -6.86 -12.59
C PRO A 252 9.47 -8.01 -13.11
N ASP A 253 10.01 -9.22 -13.24
CA ASP A 253 9.24 -10.39 -13.73
C ASP A 253 8.11 -10.75 -12.77
N ARG A 254 8.37 -10.72 -11.47
CA ARG A 254 7.33 -10.96 -10.44
C ARG A 254 6.29 -9.84 -10.42
N ASP A 255 6.73 -8.59 -10.54
CA ASP A 255 5.82 -7.45 -10.65
C ASP A 255 4.90 -7.57 -11.86
N ARG A 256 5.46 -7.98 -13.00
CA ARG A 256 4.66 -8.26 -14.21
C ARG A 256 3.62 -9.35 -13.98
N ALA A 257 4.00 -10.42 -13.28
CA ALA A 257 3.07 -11.51 -12.98
C ALA A 257 1.93 -11.01 -12.09
N TYR A 258 2.21 -10.21 -11.04
CA TYR A 258 1.19 -9.63 -10.18
C TYR A 258 0.25 -8.70 -10.95
N LEU A 259 0.78 -7.82 -11.78
CA LEU A 259 -0.05 -6.93 -12.59
C LEU A 259 -0.87 -7.71 -13.63
N THR A 260 -0.30 -8.76 -14.25
CA THR A 260 -1.03 -9.64 -15.16
C THR A 260 -2.20 -10.33 -14.44
N ALA A 261 -1.98 -10.88 -13.26
CA ALA A 261 -3.05 -11.49 -12.46
C ALA A 261 -4.14 -10.47 -12.09
N ALA A 262 -3.75 -9.25 -11.69
CA ALA A 262 -4.69 -8.18 -11.36
C ALA A 262 -5.56 -7.80 -12.57
N VAL A 263 -4.96 -7.66 -13.75
CA VAL A 263 -5.61 -7.19 -14.98
C VAL A 263 -6.41 -8.30 -15.65
N ASP A 264 -5.79 -9.44 -15.95
CA ASP A 264 -6.40 -10.50 -16.78
C ASP A 264 -7.43 -11.31 -15.99
N VAL A 265 -7.12 -11.68 -14.76
CA VAL A 265 -8.00 -12.46 -13.88
C VAL A 265 -8.84 -11.54 -13.01
N GLY A 266 -8.21 -10.59 -12.33
CA GLY A 266 -8.84 -9.66 -11.38
C GLY A 266 -9.71 -8.60 -12.04
N GLN A 267 -9.49 -8.32 -13.34
CA GLN A 267 -10.15 -7.27 -14.12
C GLN A 267 -9.96 -5.87 -13.51
N ALA A 268 -8.82 -5.67 -12.86
CA ALA A 268 -8.42 -4.36 -12.37
C ALA A 268 -8.11 -3.43 -13.57
N VAL A 269 -8.33 -2.14 -13.38
CA VAL A 269 -8.14 -1.12 -14.40
C VAL A 269 -7.29 0.04 -13.86
N ASP A 270 -6.64 0.75 -14.75
CA ASP A 270 -5.96 1.99 -14.43
C ASP A 270 -6.99 3.13 -14.40
N ASP A 271 -7.19 3.79 -13.25
CA ASP A 271 -8.20 4.85 -13.04
C ASP A 271 -8.09 6.04 -14.00
N SER A 272 -6.97 6.20 -14.66
CA SER A 272 -6.68 7.36 -15.48
C SER A 272 -7.61 7.59 -16.68
N ARG A 273 -8.60 6.73 -16.95
CA ARG A 273 -9.43 6.76 -18.16
C ARG A 273 -10.90 6.46 -17.92
N ILE A 274 -11.49 7.16 -16.98
CA ILE A 274 -12.89 7.01 -16.56
C ILE A 274 -13.89 7.20 -17.71
N ASP A 275 -13.56 8.00 -18.72
CA ASP A 275 -14.47 8.40 -19.81
C ASP A 275 -14.56 7.40 -20.96
N ARG A 276 -13.94 6.23 -20.83
CA ARG A 276 -13.90 5.21 -21.88
C ARG A 276 -14.18 3.84 -21.31
N PRO A 277 -14.68 2.87 -22.15
CA PRO A 277 -14.74 1.49 -21.70
C PRO A 277 -13.39 1.13 -21.05
N ALA A 278 -13.43 0.74 -19.79
CA ALA A 278 -12.26 0.35 -19.04
C ALA A 278 -11.70 -0.92 -19.70
N THR A 279 -10.67 -0.77 -20.53
CA THR A 279 -9.94 -1.90 -21.06
C THR A 279 -8.83 -2.21 -20.07
N PRO A 280 -8.78 -3.45 -19.55
CA PRO A 280 -7.64 -3.89 -18.78
C PRO A 280 -6.33 -3.60 -19.51
N LYS A 281 -5.40 -2.92 -18.86
CA LYS A 281 -4.10 -2.56 -19.42
C LYS A 281 -3.00 -2.83 -18.43
N MET A 282 -1.85 -3.20 -18.94
CA MET A 282 -0.61 -3.30 -18.15
C MET A 282 -0.08 -1.90 -17.82
N SER A 283 -0.86 -1.17 -17.03
CA SER A 283 -0.55 0.19 -16.56
C SER A 283 -1.08 0.41 -15.15
N VAL A 284 -0.43 1.31 -14.44
CA VAL A 284 -0.80 1.78 -13.11
C VAL A 284 -0.59 3.29 -13.10
N ASP A 285 -1.57 4.04 -12.65
CA ASP A 285 -1.47 5.49 -12.48
C ASP A 285 -0.96 6.22 -13.75
N ARG A 286 -1.47 5.84 -14.92
CA ARG A 286 -1.11 6.33 -16.28
C ARG A 286 0.28 5.95 -16.76
N LEU A 287 1.08 5.27 -15.97
CA LEU A 287 2.39 4.79 -16.37
C LEU A 287 2.28 3.36 -16.88
N SER A 288 3.02 3.06 -17.96
CA SER A 288 3.08 1.68 -18.46
C SER A 288 3.86 0.79 -17.50
N TRP A 289 3.63 -0.52 -17.59
CA TRP A 289 4.39 -1.47 -16.78
C TRP A 289 5.91 -1.32 -16.97
N GLU A 290 6.39 -1.01 -18.18
CA GLU A 290 7.82 -0.81 -18.44
C GLU A 290 8.41 0.37 -17.65
N GLN A 291 7.63 1.45 -17.45
CA GLN A 291 8.04 2.58 -16.64
C GLN A 291 8.12 2.18 -15.15
N HIS A 292 7.16 1.40 -14.67
CA HIS A 292 7.20 0.83 -13.32
C HIS A 292 8.41 -0.11 -13.14
N ALA A 293 8.65 -1.01 -14.09
CA ALA A 293 9.78 -1.93 -14.08
C ALA A 293 11.13 -1.20 -14.00
N GLN A 294 11.28 -0.03 -14.64
CA GLN A 294 12.47 0.81 -14.53
C GLN A 294 12.67 1.33 -13.10
N VAL A 295 11.60 1.79 -12.44
CA VAL A 295 11.67 2.27 -11.04
C VAL A 295 12.05 1.12 -10.11
N LEU A 296 11.40 -0.04 -10.25
CA LEU A 296 11.71 -1.23 -9.47
C LEU A 296 13.17 -1.67 -9.67
N GLY A 297 13.64 -1.66 -10.94
CA GLY A 297 15.04 -1.98 -11.25
C GLY A 297 16.04 -1.01 -10.61
N ARG A 298 15.73 0.28 -10.56
CA ARG A 298 16.56 1.30 -9.88
C ARG A 298 16.60 1.10 -8.37
N LEU A 299 15.46 0.80 -7.75
CA LEU A 299 15.39 0.45 -6.33
C LEU A 299 16.24 -0.78 -6.04
N ARG A 300 16.08 -1.84 -6.82
CA ARG A 300 16.84 -3.08 -6.66
C ARG A 300 18.34 -2.85 -6.81
N ALA A 301 18.77 -2.13 -7.84
CA ALA A 301 20.19 -1.82 -8.04
C ALA A 301 20.78 -0.97 -6.90
N HIS A 302 19.99 -0.02 -6.36
CA HIS A 302 20.42 0.77 -5.22
C HIS A 302 20.61 -0.09 -3.96
N VAL A 303 19.66 -0.97 -3.66
CA VAL A 303 19.72 -1.88 -2.51
C VAL A 303 20.92 -2.85 -2.65
N ASP A 304 21.10 -3.47 -3.82
CA ASP A 304 22.19 -4.40 -4.08
C ASP A 304 23.56 -3.71 -3.91
N GLY A 305 23.72 -2.47 -4.41
CA GLY A 305 24.92 -1.65 -4.21
C GLY A 305 25.19 -1.34 -2.74
N TYR A 306 24.15 -0.92 -2.00
CA TYR A 306 24.26 -0.66 -0.56
C TYR A 306 24.69 -1.90 0.23
N LEU A 307 24.08 -3.05 -0.05
CA LEU A 307 24.42 -4.31 0.63
C LEU A 307 25.86 -4.76 0.32
N ALA A 308 26.31 -4.55 -0.93
CA ALA A 308 27.71 -4.86 -1.32
C ALA A 308 28.73 -3.96 -0.59
N ASP A 309 28.44 -2.66 -0.42
CA ASP A 309 29.31 -1.73 0.31
C ASP A 309 29.38 -2.06 1.80
N ARG A 310 28.23 -2.42 2.41
CA ARG A 310 28.16 -2.83 3.82
C ARG A 310 28.96 -4.11 4.12
N GLN A 311 29.24 -4.93 3.11
CA GLN A 311 30.07 -6.14 3.27
C GLN A 311 31.57 -5.86 3.21
N ARG A 312 31.96 -4.70 2.65
CA ARG A 312 33.36 -4.29 2.52
C ARG A 312 33.87 -3.45 3.70
N SER A 313 32.95 -2.91 4.48
CA SER A 313 33.23 -2.12 5.70
C SER A 313 33.14 -2.98 6.97
#